data_04025bd6d033288ec17c01bee03c5852
#
_entry.id   04025bd6d033288ec17c01bee03c5852
#
_cell.length_a   1.000
_cell.length_b   1.000
_cell.length_c   1.000
_cell.angle_alpha   90.00
_cell.angle_beta   90.00
_cell.angle_gamma   90.00
#
_symmetry.space_group_name_H-M   'P 1'
#
loop_
_entity.id
_entity.type
_entity.pdbx_description
1 polymer ?
#
loop_
_entity_poly.entity_id
_entity_poly.type
_entity_poly.pdbx_seq_one_letter_code
_entity_poly.pdbx_strand_id
1 'polypeptide(L)'
;MKTIVGNVMPEETRMAILEDGRLRDFAVERNDDMHIVNHIYKGTIQNILPSLQAAFVNIGRRRNAFIYMGDMFPRAASKEEIQQMHLSVGQSVLVQVIKDEQGMKGPKVTANISLAGRYAVLMPTVDYIGVSKKIRDEEERNRLRRIVSEIKPDGMGLIIRTVAKGVSREELLKDLQYLLGTWDSILQRYKRSRKPTLLYREADLVMRMIRDHFTADVKQVVVDSREAYERICQVFPDPAWRSRVRLYEGTVPIFEQYAIEESLTHLMSRIVPLPSGGNLVIDHTEALTVIDVNSSKYTGNGSTLQDTIFHVNKEAAVEIARQLRLRDIGGIIIIDFIDMVQPTKRDEILQS
;
A
#
# COMPACT_ATOMS: atom_id res chain seq x y z
N MET A 1 -14.73 9.16 -12.06
CA MET A 1 -14.55 7.82 -12.68
C MET A 1 -13.09 7.44 -12.68
N LYS A 2 -12.76 6.19 -12.23
CA LYS A 2 -11.36 5.75 -12.14
C LYS A 2 -10.91 4.96 -13.37
N THR A 3 -9.67 5.19 -13.80
CA THR A 3 -8.96 4.40 -14.81
C THR A 3 -7.61 3.98 -14.23
N ILE A 4 -7.27 2.70 -14.37
CA ILE A 4 -5.95 2.18 -14.01
C ILE A 4 -5.15 2.03 -15.30
N VAL A 5 -3.96 2.60 -15.35
CA VAL A 5 -3.07 2.56 -16.52
C VAL A 5 -1.76 1.92 -16.13
N GLY A 6 -1.31 0.91 -16.86
CA GLY A 6 -0.06 0.21 -16.65
C GLY A 6 0.86 0.29 -17.85
N ASN A 7 2.10 0.71 -17.60
CA ASN A 7 3.21 0.66 -18.54
C ASN A 7 4.22 -0.38 -18.03
N VAL A 8 4.33 -1.47 -18.76
CA VAL A 8 5.12 -2.65 -18.35
C VAL A 8 6.28 -2.84 -19.32
N MET A 9 7.46 -2.44 -18.86
CA MET A 9 8.71 -2.56 -19.61
C MET A 9 9.58 -3.67 -18.99
N PRO A 10 10.56 -4.24 -19.72
CA PRO A 10 11.46 -5.25 -19.16
C PRO A 10 12.22 -4.78 -17.91
N GLU A 11 12.61 -3.51 -17.86
CA GLU A 11 13.44 -2.94 -16.80
C GLU A 11 12.60 -2.42 -15.62
N GLU A 12 11.41 -1.92 -15.90
CA GLU A 12 10.51 -1.38 -14.87
C GLU A 12 9.03 -1.51 -15.24
N THR A 13 8.21 -1.57 -14.22
CA THR A 13 6.76 -1.52 -14.33
C THR A 13 6.27 -0.24 -13.65
N ARG A 14 5.44 0.54 -14.36
CA ARG A 14 4.83 1.76 -13.85
C ARG A 14 3.31 1.63 -13.90
N MET A 15 2.65 1.98 -12.78
CA MET A 15 1.19 1.92 -12.67
C MET A 15 0.66 3.25 -12.19
N ALA A 16 -0.41 3.71 -12.80
CA ALA A 16 -1.07 4.97 -12.45
C ALA A 16 -2.58 4.76 -12.25
N ILE A 17 -3.17 5.50 -11.32
CA ILE A 17 -4.60 5.60 -11.14
C ILE A 17 -5.02 7.02 -11.49
N LEU A 18 -5.88 7.14 -12.48
CA LEU A 18 -6.52 8.40 -12.85
C LEU A 18 -7.92 8.45 -12.24
N GLU A 19 -8.29 9.59 -11.67
CA GLU A 19 -9.66 9.89 -11.23
C GLU A 19 -10.13 11.14 -11.96
N ASP A 20 -11.20 10.98 -12.75
CA ASP A 20 -11.73 12.03 -13.64
C ASP A 20 -10.65 12.67 -14.53
N GLY A 21 -9.76 11.84 -15.08
CA GLY A 21 -8.67 12.22 -15.96
C GLY A 21 -7.44 12.82 -15.25
N ARG A 22 -7.47 13.01 -13.93
CA ARG A 22 -6.34 13.54 -13.14
C ARG A 22 -5.56 12.43 -12.46
N LEU A 23 -4.24 12.53 -12.45
CA LEU A 23 -3.39 11.58 -11.74
C LEU A 23 -3.66 11.65 -10.22
N ARG A 24 -4.10 10.51 -9.66
CA ARG A 24 -4.43 10.36 -8.24
C ARG A 24 -3.39 9.57 -7.48
N ASP A 25 -2.85 8.51 -8.12
CA ASP A 25 -1.91 7.60 -7.51
C ASP A 25 -0.92 7.09 -8.55
N PHE A 26 0.30 6.85 -8.14
CA PHE A 26 1.38 6.39 -9.02
C PHE A 26 2.31 5.47 -8.26
N ALA A 27 2.71 4.38 -8.89
CA ALA A 27 3.70 3.47 -8.35
C ALA A 27 4.65 3.01 -9.46
N VAL A 28 5.90 2.83 -9.11
CA VAL A 28 6.94 2.29 -9.97
C VAL A 28 7.69 1.17 -9.27
N GLU A 29 7.98 0.10 -9.99
CA GLU A 29 8.79 -1.01 -9.51
C GLU A 29 9.81 -1.37 -10.58
N ARG A 30 11.08 -1.40 -10.21
CA ARG A 30 12.12 -1.93 -11.08
C ARG A 30 12.06 -3.44 -11.05
N ASN A 31 12.22 -4.05 -12.23
CA ASN A 31 12.17 -5.50 -12.40
C ASN A 31 13.49 -6.18 -12.00
N ASP A 32 14.29 -5.53 -11.15
CA ASP A 32 15.42 -6.14 -10.48
C ASP A 32 14.93 -6.90 -9.21
N ASP A 33 15.69 -7.91 -8.77
CA ASP A 33 15.33 -8.70 -7.58
C ASP A 33 15.52 -7.93 -6.24
N MET A 34 15.56 -6.60 -6.29
CA MET A 34 15.82 -5.77 -5.10
C MET A 34 14.58 -5.59 -4.22
N HIS A 35 13.39 -5.55 -4.82
CA HIS A 35 12.15 -5.39 -4.06
C HIS A 35 11.65 -6.73 -3.53
N ILE A 36 11.79 -6.95 -2.21
CA ILE A 36 11.42 -8.20 -1.54
C ILE A 36 10.43 -8.03 -0.40
N VAL A 37 9.86 -6.83 -0.22
CA VAL A 37 8.83 -6.60 0.79
C VAL A 37 7.67 -7.57 0.60
N ASN A 38 7.14 -8.10 1.70
CA ASN A 38 6.12 -9.15 1.78
C ASN A 38 6.55 -10.54 1.31
N HIS A 39 7.75 -10.74 0.75
CA HIS A 39 8.25 -12.08 0.49
C HIS A 39 8.44 -12.86 1.80
N ILE A 40 8.18 -14.16 1.77
CA ILE A 40 8.33 -15.04 2.93
C ILE A 40 9.48 -16.01 2.69
N TYR A 41 10.34 -16.12 3.69
CA TYR A 41 11.54 -16.97 3.63
C TYR A 41 11.58 -17.96 4.78
N LYS A 42 12.16 -19.13 4.53
CA LYS A 42 12.82 -19.88 5.57
C LYS A 42 14.17 -19.21 5.84
N GLY A 43 14.39 -18.80 7.07
CA GLY A 43 15.65 -18.22 7.52
C GLY A 43 16.33 -19.12 8.57
N THR A 44 17.59 -18.79 8.87
CA THR A 44 18.36 -19.40 9.95
C THR A 44 18.96 -18.31 10.81
N ILE A 45 18.78 -18.36 12.13
CA ILE A 45 19.35 -17.39 13.06
C ILE A 45 20.87 -17.49 13.02
N GLN A 46 21.55 -16.42 12.70
CA GLN A 46 23.01 -16.33 12.62
C GLN A 46 23.62 -15.73 13.87
N ASN A 47 22.98 -14.76 14.45
CA ASN A 47 23.45 -14.08 15.65
C ASN A 47 22.28 -13.51 16.44
N ILE A 48 22.42 -13.48 17.75
CA ILE A 48 21.46 -12.92 18.70
C ILE A 48 22.16 -11.78 19.45
N LEU A 49 21.52 -10.62 19.51
CA LEU A 49 22.01 -9.40 20.16
C LEU A 49 21.07 -9.07 21.33
N PRO A 50 21.27 -9.62 22.55
CA PRO A 50 20.38 -9.41 23.68
C PRO A 50 20.24 -7.95 24.09
N SER A 51 21.33 -7.17 24.03
CA SER A 51 21.35 -5.74 24.36
C SER A 51 20.47 -4.88 23.44
N LEU A 52 20.28 -5.30 22.19
CA LEU A 52 19.43 -4.65 21.20
C LEU A 52 18.05 -5.30 21.09
N GLN A 53 17.79 -6.35 21.86
CA GLN A 53 16.58 -7.18 21.75
C GLN A 53 16.29 -7.56 20.30
N ALA A 54 17.30 -8.06 19.58
CA ALA A 54 17.26 -8.33 18.16
C ALA A 54 18.07 -9.55 17.79
N ALA A 55 17.82 -10.08 16.58
CA ALA A 55 18.62 -11.12 15.98
C ALA A 55 18.88 -10.84 14.49
N PHE A 56 19.94 -11.44 13.97
CA PHE A 56 20.22 -11.50 12.55
C PHE A 56 19.86 -12.87 11.98
N VAL A 57 19.12 -12.86 10.88
CA VAL A 57 18.58 -14.06 10.22
C VAL A 57 19.14 -14.13 8.79
N ASN A 58 19.82 -15.24 8.49
CA ASN A 58 20.18 -15.55 7.11
C ASN A 58 18.93 -16.03 6.35
N ILE A 59 18.53 -15.30 5.33
CA ILE A 59 17.40 -15.63 4.45
C ILE A 59 17.85 -16.10 3.06
N GLY A 60 19.17 -16.40 2.88
CA GLY A 60 19.74 -16.82 1.62
C GLY A 60 20.07 -15.67 0.66
N ARG A 61 20.12 -14.43 1.14
CA ARG A 61 20.56 -13.25 0.41
C ARG A 61 21.96 -12.78 0.87
N ARG A 62 22.52 -11.81 0.15
CA ARG A 62 23.88 -11.29 0.43
C ARG A 62 24.03 -10.77 1.86
N ARG A 63 22.97 -10.14 2.40
CA ARG A 63 22.95 -9.59 3.76
C ARG A 63 21.96 -10.33 4.63
N ASN A 64 22.33 -10.51 5.91
CA ASN A 64 21.40 -11.04 6.89
C ASN A 64 20.26 -10.06 7.16
N ALA A 65 19.06 -10.58 7.32
CA ALA A 65 17.92 -9.82 7.71
C ALA A 65 17.95 -9.52 9.22
N PHE A 66 17.38 -8.37 9.60
CA PHE A 66 17.25 -7.95 10.98
C PHE A 66 15.84 -8.19 11.48
N ILE A 67 15.71 -8.76 12.70
CA ILE A 67 14.43 -8.98 13.37
C ILE A 67 14.51 -8.53 14.83
N TYR A 68 13.50 -7.77 15.29
CA TYR A 68 13.33 -7.53 16.73
C TYR A 68 12.80 -8.76 17.44
N MET A 69 13.18 -8.99 18.68
CA MET A 69 12.68 -10.13 19.47
C MET A 69 11.15 -10.09 19.61
N GLY A 70 10.55 -8.93 19.82
CA GLY A 70 9.10 -8.76 19.84
C GLY A 70 8.39 -9.10 18.54
N ASP A 71 9.09 -9.08 17.40
CA ASP A 71 8.56 -9.46 16.09
C ASP A 71 8.79 -10.96 15.76
N MET A 72 9.51 -11.70 16.62
CA MET A 72 9.74 -13.16 16.48
C MET A 72 8.62 -14.00 17.08
N PHE A 73 7.81 -13.41 17.95
CA PHE A 73 6.76 -14.10 18.67
C PHE A 73 5.40 -13.60 18.22
N PRO A 74 4.35 -14.44 18.27
CA PRO A 74 3.00 -13.99 18.03
C PRO A 74 2.67 -12.80 18.93
N ARG A 75 2.04 -11.76 18.41
CA ARG A 75 1.64 -10.57 19.18
C ARG A 75 0.74 -10.89 20.38
N ALA A 76 0.14 -12.09 20.39
CA ALA A 76 -0.67 -12.60 21.49
C ALA A 76 0.13 -13.31 22.59
N ALA A 77 1.45 -13.55 22.41
CA ALA A 77 2.27 -14.20 23.42
C ALA A 77 2.46 -13.27 24.63
N SER A 78 2.30 -13.82 25.85
CA SER A 78 2.56 -13.10 27.08
C SER A 78 4.07 -12.83 27.27
N LYS A 79 4.42 -11.89 28.14
CA LYS A 79 5.84 -11.63 28.46
C LYS A 79 6.54 -12.87 29.03
N GLU A 80 5.83 -13.67 29.83
CA GLU A 80 6.31 -14.90 30.41
C GLU A 80 6.59 -15.96 29.34
N GLU A 81 5.70 -16.12 28.36
CA GLU A 81 5.91 -17.03 27.22
C GLU A 81 7.08 -16.62 26.36
N ILE A 82 7.25 -15.30 26.11
CA ILE A 82 8.40 -14.74 25.37
C ILE A 82 9.72 -15.04 26.11
N GLN A 83 9.75 -14.93 27.43
CA GLN A 83 10.94 -15.21 28.25
C GLN A 83 11.30 -16.70 28.28
N GLN A 84 10.33 -17.60 28.15
CA GLN A 84 10.56 -19.05 28.12
C GLN A 84 10.99 -19.58 26.75
N MET A 85 10.78 -18.80 25.67
CA MET A 85 11.20 -19.20 24.33
C MET A 85 12.69 -18.90 24.11
N HIS A 86 13.51 -19.95 24.25
CA HIS A 86 14.93 -19.88 23.96
C HIS A 86 15.21 -19.84 22.47
N LEU A 87 15.68 -18.69 21.98
CA LEU A 87 16.21 -18.59 20.63
C LEU A 87 17.65 -19.10 20.61
N SER A 88 17.99 -19.88 19.59
CA SER A 88 19.33 -20.43 19.43
C SER A 88 19.91 -20.10 18.05
N VAL A 89 21.20 -19.81 18.00
CA VAL A 89 21.94 -19.71 16.74
C VAL A 89 21.82 -21.05 16.01
N GLY A 90 21.58 -21.01 14.69
CA GLY A 90 21.32 -22.18 13.86
C GLY A 90 19.84 -22.58 13.78
N GLN A 91 18.96 -22.04 14.63
CA GLN A 91 17.53 -22.32 14.59
C GLN A 91 16.90 -21.82 13.28
N SER A 92 16.05 -22.67 12.68
CA SER A 92 15.25 -22.28 11.49
C SER A 92 14.03 -21.49 11.91
N VAL A 93 13.76 -20.40 11.20
CA VAL A 93 12.61 -19.52 11.44
C VAL A 93 11.88 -19.21 10.12
N LEU A 94 10.55 -19.04 10.21
CA LEU A 94 9.73 -18.55 9.11
C LEU A 94 9.57 -17.06 9.27
N VAL A 95 9.98 -16.29 8.27
CA VAL A 95 9.99 -14.83 8.35
C VAL A 95 9.47 -14.17 7.08
N GLN A 96 8.81 -13.02 7.25
CA GLN A 96 8.33 -12.17 6.17
C GLN A 96 9.09 -10.84 6.18
N VAL A 97 9.49 -10.37 5.01
CA VAL A 97 10.17 -9.07 4.86
C VAL A 97 9.17 -7.94 5.00
N ILE A 98 9.48 -6.96 5.86
CA ILE A 98 8.67 -5.75 6.07
C ILE A 98 9.33 -4.47 5.58
N LYS A 99 10.65 -4.48 5.36
CA LYS A 99 11.41 -3.40 4.71
C LYS A 99 12.55 -3.99 3.90
N ASP A 100 12.78 -3.44 2.71
CA ASP A 100 13.92 -3.76 1.87
C ASP A 100 15.27 -3.35 2.47
N GLU A 101 16.35 -3.81 1.86
CA GLU A 101 17.71 -3.37 2.16
C GLU A 101 17.83 -1.86 1.91
N GLN A 102 18.46 -1.14 2.83
CA GLN A 102 18.72 0.30 2.69
C GLN A 102 20.19 0.62 2.98
N GLY A 103 20.90 1.09 1.98
CA GLY A 103 22.32 1.41 2.09
C GLY A 103 23.12 0.20 2.59
N MET A 104 23.71 0.29 3.79
CA MET A 104 24.49 -0.80 4.40
C MET A 104 23.65 -1.74 5.28
N LYS A 105 22.37 -1.44 5.53
CA LYS A 105 21.48 -2.25 6.40
C LYS A 105 20.81 -3.34 5.58
N GLY A 106 20.80 -4.56 6.12
CA GLY A 106 20.01 -5.67 5.57
C GLY A 106 18.50 -5.46 5.73
N PRO A 107 17.67 -6.29 5.09
CA PRO A 107 16.22 -6.18 5.14
C PRO A 107 15.72 -6.39 6.57
N LYS A 108 14.59 -5.74 6.92
CA LYS A 108 13.89 -6.00 8.19
C LYS A 108 12.81 -7.05 7.98
N VAL A 109 12.72 -8.02 8.91
CA VAL A 109 11.76 -9.12 8.85
C VAL A 109 10.94 -9.25 10.14
N THR A 110 9.83 -9.99 10.05
CA THR A 110 8.95 -10.36 11.18
C THR A 110 8.54 -11.83 11.05
N ALA A 111 8.25 -12.49 12.15
CA ALA A 111 7.62 -13.81 12.17
C ALA A 111 6.07 -13.73 12.20
N ASN A 112 5.51 -12.53 12.33
CA ASN A 112 4.07 -12.30 12.21
C ASN A 112 3.71 -12.25 10.72
N ILE A 113 3.41 -13.42 10.15
CA ILE A 113 3.12 -13.57 8.73
C ILE A 113 1.75 -12.97 8.39
N SER A 114 1.68 -12.27 7.26
CA SER A 114 0.43 -11.75 6.71
C SER A 114 0.35 -12.04 5.20
N LEU A 115 -0.76 -12.60 4.75
CA LEU A 115 -1.03 -12.91 3.35
C LEU A 115 -2.19 -12.04 2.87
N ALA A 116 -1.93 -11.17 1.91
CA ALA A 116 -2.92 -10.26 1.37
C ALA A 116 -3.72 -10.90 0.23
N GLY A 117 -5.00 -11.13 0.48
CA GLY A 117 -6.00 -11.43 -0.53
C GLY A 117 -6.63 -10.17 -1.12
N ARG A 118 -7.66 -10.35 -1.92
CA ARG A 118 -8.44 -9.24 -2.48
C ARG A 118 -9.26 -8.55 -1.38
N TYR A 119 -10.03 -9.31 -0.64
CA TYR A 119 -11.01 -8.83 0.34
C TYR A 119 -10.52 -8.94 1.78
N ALA A 120 -9.58 -9.83 2.04
CA ALA A 120 -9.10 -10.10 3.37
C ALA A 120 -7.56 -10.19 3.43
N VAL A 121 -7.01 -10.01 4.63
CA VAL A 121 -5.63 -10.33 4.95
C VAL A 121 -5.67 -11.46 5.98
N LEU A 122 -5.07 -12.60 5.66
CA LEU A 122 -4.91 -13.73 6.56
C LEU A 122 -3.64 -13.54 7.40
N MET A 123 -3.75 -13.69 8.71
CA MET A 123 -2.64 -13.67 9.67
C MET A 123 -2.53 -15.03 10.35
N PRO A 124 -1.80 -16.01 9.79
CA PRO A 124 -1.79 -17.37 10.27
C PRO A 124 -1.16 -17.55 11.66
N THR A 125 -0.39 -16.57 12.12
CA THR A 125 0.39 -16.62 13.36
C THR A 125 -0.19 -15.77 14.50
N VAL A 126 -1.34 -15.11 14.27
CA VAL A 126 -1.95 -14.20 15.26
C VAL A 126 -3.45 -14.38 15.23
N ASP A 127 -4.09 -14.71 16.34
CA ASP A 127 -5.55 -14.77 16.44
C ASP A 127 -6.14 -13.36 16.60
N TYR A 128 -6.76 -12.84 15.54
CA TYR A 128 -7.30 -11.48 15.52
C TYR A 128 -8.44 -11.35 14.51
N ILE A 129 -9.46 -10.56 14.83
CA ILE A 129 -10.51 -10.14 13.89
C ILE A 129 -10.45 -8.62 13.71
N GLY A 130 -10.27 -8.18 12.46
CA GLY A 130 -10.25 -6.77 12.10
C GLY A 130 -11.16 -6.45 10.93
N VAL A 131 -11.71 -5.24 10.92
CA VAL A 131 -12.39 -4.65 9.77
C VAL A 131 -11.78 -3.27 9.53
N SER A 132 -11.46 -2.96 8.27
CA SER A 132 -10.85 -1.69 7.89
C SER A 132 -11.59 -0.49 8.47
N LYS A 133 -10.87 0.41 9.13
CA LYS A 133 -11.41 1.66 9.69
C LYS A 133 -11.97 2.61 8.62
N LYS A 134 -11.59 2.42 7.35
CA LYS A 134 -12.09 3.21 6.22
C LYS A 134 -13.53 2.84 5.82
N ILE A 135 -14.05 1.69 6.28
CA ILE A 135 -15.48 1.36 6.19
C ILE A 135 -16.17 2.10 7.33
N ARG A 136 -16.76 3.27 7.06
CA ARG A 136 -17.37 4.14 8.07
C ARG A 136 -18.78 3.71 8.46
N ASP A 137 -19.46 2.94 7.61
CA ASP A 137 -20.81 2.42 7.83
C ASP A 137 -20.77 1.32 8.91
N GLU A 138 -21.39 1.59 10.07
CA GLU A 138 -21.39 0.67 11.22
C GLU A 138 -22.23 -0.58 10.97
N GLU A 139 -23.32 -0.51 10.21
CA GLU A 139 -24.12 -1.69 9.87
C GLU A 139 -23.31 -2.65 9.01
N GLU A 140 -22.62 -2.12 8.00
CA GLU A 140 -21.74 -2.90 7.14
C GLU A 140 -20.53 -3.47 7.90
N ARG A 141 -19.94 -2.71 8.82
CA ARG A 141 -18.86 -3.21 9.68
C ARG A 141 -19.33 -4.38 10.55
N ASN A 142 -20.52 -4.28 11.11
CA ASN A 142 -21.10 -5.33 11.95
C ASN A 142 -21.51 -6.56 11.13
N ARG A 143 -22.01 -6.36 9.90
CA ARG A 143 -22.26 -7.45 8.95
C ARG A 143 -20.99 -8.20 8.63
N LEU A 144 -19.93 -7.49 8.24
CA LEU A 144 -18.64 -8.09 7.91
C LEU A 144 -18.01 -8.80 9.12
N ARG A 145 -18.09 -8.22 10.33
CA ARG A 145 -17.59 -8.89 11.55
C ARG A 145 -18.29 -10.21 11.82
N ARG A 146 -19.61 -10.28 11.65
CA ARG A 146 -20.37 -11.53 11.81
C ARG A 146 -19.89 -12.60 10.83
N ILE A 147 -19.80 -12.24 9.54
CA ILE A 147 -19.30 -13.18 8.52
C ILE A 147 -17.90 -13.69 8.88
N VAL A 148 -16.98 -12.78 9.26
CA VAL A 148 -15.62 -13.15 9.61
C VAL A 148 -15.57 -14.09 10.83
N SER A 149 -16.38 -13.83 11.86
CA SER A 149 -16.45 -14.69 13.06
C SER A 149 -16.88 -16.12 12.73
N GLU A 150 -17.70 -16.29 11.67
CA GLU A 150 -18.16 -17.60 11.23
C GLU A 150 -17.14 -18.37 10.37
N ILE A 151 -16.37 -17.65 9.54
CA ILE A 151 -15.49 -18.27 8.54
C ILE A 151 -14.02 -18.28 8.96
N LYS A 152 -13.63 -17.51 9.96
CA LYS A 152 -12.24 -17.42 10.44
C LYS A 152 -11.77 -18.76 11.00
N PRO A 153 -10.62 -19.30 10.54
CA PRO A 153 -10.05 -20.50 11.15
C PRO A 153 -9.59 -20.23 12.60
N ASP A 154 -9.70 -21.23 13.45
CA ASP A 154 -9.23 -21.16 14.83
C ASP A 154 -7.73 -20.88 14.91
N GLY A 155 -7.34 -20.01 15.85
CA GLY A 155 -5.95 -19.61 16.07
C GLY A 155 -5.34 -18.71 14.98
N MET A 156 -6.08 -18.35 13.94
CA MET A 156 -5.63 -17.45 12.89
C MET A 156 -6.36 -16.09 12.97
N GLY A 157 -5.75 -15.05 12.43
CA GLY A 157 -6.37 -13.74 12.30
C GLY A 157 -6.86 -13.47 10.89
N LEU A 158 -7.93 -12.69 10.80
CA LEU A 158 -8.49 -12.23 9.53
C LEU A 158 -8.85 -10.74 9.60
N ILE A 159 -8.29 -9.95 8.70
CA ILE A 159 -8.56 -8.52 8.60
C ILE A 159 -9.27 -8.25 7.28
N ILE A 160 -10.48 -7.70 7.37
CA ILE A 160 -11.26 -7.32 6.19
C ILE A 160 -10.78 -5.99 5.65
N ARG A 161 -10.54 -5.96 4.34
CA ARG A 161 -10.06 -4.78 3.59
C ARG A 161 -11.23 -3.88 3.20
N THR A 162 -10.91 -2.64 2.86
CA THR A 162 -11.92 -1.63 2.45
C THR A 162 -12.71 -2.05 1.20
N VAL A 163 -12.05 -2.75 0.27
CA VAL A 163 -12.64 -3.25 -0.98
C VAL A 163 -13.71 -4.33 -0.77
N ALA A 164 -13.81 -4.88 0.45
CA ALA A 164 -14.83 -5.87 0.80
C ALA A 164 -16.19 -5.27 1.17
N LYS A 165 -16.36 -3.94 1.09
CA LYS A 165 -17.67 -3.31 1.30
C LYS A 165 -18.69 -3.85 0.30
N GLY A 166 -19.83 -4.39 0.79
CA GLY A 166 -20.90 -4.96 -0.03
C GLY A 166 -20.63 -6.35 -0.60
N VAL A 167 -19.48 -6.94 -0.30
CA VAL A 167 -19.10 -8.28 -0.80
C VAL A 167 -19.89 -9.36 -0.09
N SER A 168 -20.27 -10.40 -0.82
CA SER A 168 -21.01 -11.54 -0.28
C SER A 168 -20.14 -12.43 0.61
N ARG A 169 -20.80 -13.27 1.43
CA ARG A 169 -20.12 -14.27 2.27
C ARG A 169 -19.34 -15.27 1.40
N GLU A 170 -19.91 -15.67 0.28
CA GLU A 170 -19.34 -16.64 -0.66
C GLU A 170 -18.04 -16.13 -1.29
N GLU A 171 -18.00 -14.85 -1.65
CA GLU A 171 -16.79 -14.22 -2.21
C GLU A 171 -15.68 -14.09 -1.16
N LEU A 172 -16.03 -13.71 0.08
CA LEU A 172 -15.08 -13.69 1.21
C LEU A 172 -14.53 -15.08 1.50
N LEU A 173 -15.38 -16.11 1.44
CA LEU A 173 -14.96 -17.49 1.68
C LEU A 173 -14.02 -18.00 0.58
N LYS A 174 -14.27 -17.65 -0.69
CA LYS A 174 -13.37 -18.00 -1.81
C LYS A 174 -11.99 -17.35 -1.64
N ASP A 175 -11.95 -16.07 -1.26
CA ASP A 175 -10.69 -15.36 -1.01
C ASP A 175 -9.92 -16.00 0.16
N LEU A 176 -10.62 -16.34 1.24
CA LEU A 176 -10.03 -17.04 2.39
C LEU A 176 -9.50 -18.43 2.02
N GLN A 177 -10.23 -19.20 1.23
CA GLN A 177 -9.79 -20.54 0.77
C GLN A 177 -8.50 -20.46 -0.07
N TYR A 178 -8.40 -19.44 -0.95
CA TYR A 178 -7.18 -19.18 -1.70
C TYR A 178 -6.00 -18.86 -0.76
N LEU A 179 -6.21 -18.01 0.26
CA LEU A 179 -5.18 -17.64 1.22
C LEU A 179 -4.73 -18.85 2.07
N LEU A 180 -5.66 -19.69 2.49
CA LEU A 180 -5.35 -20.92 3.23
C LEU A 180 -4.55 -21.91 2.39
N GLY A 181 -4.91 -22.10 1.12
CA GLY A 181 -4.14 -22.95 0.19
C GLY A 181 -2.72 -22.39 -0.04
N THR A 182 -2.57 -21.07 -0.11
CA THR A 182 -1.26 -20.40 -0.19
C THR A 182 -0.44 -20.68 1.08
N TRP A 183 -1.05 -20.51 2.24
CA TRP A 183 -0.40 -20.80 3.53
C TRP A 183 0.07 -22.24 3.65
N ASP A 184 -0.77 -23.20 3.30
CA ASP A 184 -0.42 -24.63 3.30
C ASP A 184 0.77 -24.92 2.37
N SER A 185 0.79 -24.30 1.19
CA SER A 185 1.91 -24.42 0.27
C SER A 185 3.21 -23.87 0.85
N ILE A 186 3.17 -22.73 1.56
CA ILE A 186 4.31 -22.16 2.27
C ILE A 186 4.82 -23.12 3.33
N LEU A 187 3.93 -23.69 4.17
CA LEU A 187 4.30 -24.65 5.22
C LEU A 187 4.91 -25.92 4.64
N GLN A 188 4.38 -26.45 3.55
CA GLN A 188 4.95 -27.62 2.87
C GLN A 188 6.37 -27.34 2.35
N ARG A 189 6.58 -26.18 1.72
CA ARG A 189 7.91 -25.74 1.27
C ARG A 189 8.86 -25.54 2.44
N TYR A 190 8.40 -24.95 3.54
CA TYR A 190 9.18 -24.76 4.76
C TYR A 190 9.68 -26.11 5.33
N LYS A 191 8.81 -27.12 5.41
CA LYS A 191 9.16 -28.46 5.91
C LYS A 191 10.17 -29.16 4.99
N ARG A 192 10.02 -29.03 3.67
CA ARG A 192 10.90 -29.68 2.69
C ARG A 192 12.28 -29.01 2.56
N SER A 193 12.36 -27.71 2.80
CA SER A 193 13.60 -26.95 2.63
C SER A 193 14.57 -27.19 3.78
N ARG A 194 15.83 -27.48 3.48
CA ARG A 194 16.91 -27.67 4.47
C ARG A 194 17.78 -26.43 4.65
N LYS A 195 17.70 -25.46 3.74
CA LYS A 195 18.52 -24.23 3.69
C LYS A 195 17.64 -23.00 3.70
N PRO A 196 18.18 -21.81 4.03
CA PRO A 196 17.49 -20.54 3.80
C PRO A 196 17.00 -20.45 2.36
N THR A 197 15.70 -20.18 2.19
CA THR A 197 15.04 -20.30 0.87
C THR A 197 13.81 -19.40 0.81
N LEU A 198 13.57 -18.80 -0.37
CA LEU A 198 12.33 -18.12 -0.69
C LEU A 198 11.17 -19.13 -0.75
N LEU A 199 10.15 -18.93 0.09
CA LEU A 199 8.97 -19.81 0.18
C LEU A 199 7.76 -19.23 -0.55
N TYR A 200 7.59 -17.91 -0.49
CA TYR A 200 6.51 -17.18 -1.15
C TYR A 200 7.05 -15.87 -1.72
N ARG A 201 6.72 -15.60 -2.96
CA ARG A 201 6.97 -14.32 -3.63
C ARG A 201 5.66 -13.53 -3.65
N GLU A 202 5.69 -12.29 -3.16
CA GLU A 202 4.55 -11.37 -3.32
C GLU A 202 4.29 -11.12 -4.81
N ALA A 203 3.04 -10.82 -5.15
CA ALA A 203 2.67 -10.44 -6.49
C ALA A 203 3.45 -9.22 -6.97
N ASP A 204 3.73 -9.14 -8.27
CA ASP A 204 4.33 -7.95 -8.88
C ASP A 204 3.41 -6.72 -8.79
N LEU A 205 3.95 -5.56 -9.16
CA LEU A 205 3.25 -4.29 -9.05
C LEU A 205 1.90 -4.30 -9.78
N VAL A 206 1.83 -4.87 -10.99
CA VAL A 206 0.57 -4.94 -11.76
C VAL A 206 -0.50 -5.67 -10.95
N MET A 207 -0.18 -6.88 -10.47
CA MET A 207 -1.15 -7.71 -9.77
C MET A 207 -1.51 -7.15 -8.40
N ARG A 208 -0.57 -6.48 -7.70
CA ARG A 208 -0.87 -5.76 -6.45
C ARG A 208 -1.83 -4.61 -6.69
N MET A 209 -1.56 -3.76 -7.69
CA MET A 209 -2.42 -2.63 -8.03
C MET A 209 -3.84 -3.08 -8.44
N ILE A 210 -3.94 -4.15 -9.22
CA ILE A 210 -5.22 -4.72 -9.60
C ILE A 210 -5.96 -5.30 -8.39
N ARG A 211 -5.30 -6.10 -7.56
CA ARG A 211 -5.87 -6.66 -6.33
C ARG A 211 -6.44 -5.56 -5.41
N ASP A 212 -5.70 -4.46 -5.29
CA ASP A 212 -5.98 -3.44 -4.28
C ASP A 212 -6.91 -2.33 -4.79
N HIS A 213 -6.96 -2.08 -6.09
CA HIS A 213 -7.65 -0.92 -6.67
C HIS A 213 -8.69 -1.24 -7.75
N PHE A 214 -8.72 -2.45 -8.31
CA PHE A 214 -9.72 -2.80 -9.33
C PHE A 214 -11.08 -3.11 -8.67
N THR A 215 -11.80 -2.05 -8.36
CA THR A 215 -13.10 -2.03 -7.66
C THR A 215 -14.25 -1.68 -8.64
N ALA A 216 -15.49 -1.74 -8.16
CA ALA A 216 -16.67 -1.52 -9.01
C ALA A 216 -16.72 -0.10 -9.64
N ASP A 217 -16.08 0.90 -9.00
CA ASP A 217 -15.98 2.28 -9.47
C ASP A 217 -14.86 2.51 -10.51
N VAL A 218 -14.06 1.48 -10.81
CA VAL A 218 -13.08 1.53 -11.90
C VAL A 218 -13.77 1.26 -13.24
N LYS A 219 -13.69 2.25 -14.13
CA LYS A 219 -14.27 2.17 -15.48
C LYS A 219 -13.49 1.18 -16.36
N GLN A 220 -12.16 1.30 -16.30
CA GLN A 220 -11.27 0.46 -17.13
C GLN A 220 -9.89 0.31 -16.52
N VAL A 221 -9.25 -0.79 -16.88
CA VAL A 221 -7.83 -1.08 -16.70
C VAL A 221 -7.21 -1.17 -18.09
N VAL A 222 -6.13 -0.43 -18.34
CA VAL A 222 -5.45 -0.42 -19.63
C VAL A 222 -3.97 -0.71 -19.39
N VAL A 223 -3.42 -1.71 -20.05
CA VAL A 223 -2.01 -2.09 -19.96
C VAL A 223 -1.43 -2.28 -21.36
N ASP A 224 -0.16 -1.98 -21.55
CA ASP A 224 0.55 -2.09 -22.83
C ASP A 224 1.30 -3.43 -22.99
N SER A 225 1.24 -4.32 -22.00
CA SER A 225 1.81 -5.67 -22.07
C SER A 225 0.72 -6.72 -22.24
N ARG A 226 0.85 -7.56 -23.28
CA ARG A 226 -0.04 -8.70 -23.54
C ARG A 226 -0.01 -9.70 -22.40
N GLU A 227 1.16 -9.99 -21.84
CA GLU A 227 1.31 -10.88 -20.69
C GLU A 227 0.54 -10.36 -19.47
N ALA A 228 0.71 -9.07 -19.13
CA ALA A 228 -0.02 -8.44 -18.04
C ALA A 228 -1.53 -8.49 -18.25
N TYR A 229 -2.00 -8.19 -19.47
CA TYR A 229 -3.41 -8.28 -19.85
C TYR A 229 -3.97 -9.68 -19.64
N GLU A 230 -3.29 -10.72 -20.13
CA GLU A 230 -3.74 -12.11 -20.00
C GLU A 230 -3.81 -12.56 -18.54
N ARG A 231 -2.79 -12.21 -17.74
CA ARG A 231 -2.76 -12.51 -16.30
C ARG A 231 -3.91 -11.84 -15.54
N ILE A 232 -4.21 -10.58 -15.84
CA ILE A 232 -5.36 -9.88 -15.23
C ILE A 232 -6.66 -10.59 -15.60
N CYS A 233 -6.85 -10.95 -16.87
CA CYS A 233 -8.03 -11.66 -17.34
C CYS A 233 -8.20 -13.06 -16.72
N GLN A 234 -7.11 -13.75 -16.40
CA GLN A 234 -7.14 -15.04 -15.70
C GLN A 234 -7.63 -14.91 -14.25
N VAL A 235 -7.19 -13.86 -13.55
CA VAL A 235 -7.62 -13.59 -12.17
C VAL A 235 -9.06 -13.10 -12.09
N PHE A 236 -9.54 -12.44 -13.14
CA PHE A 236 -10.92 -11.92 -13.26
C PHE A 236 -11.66 -12.57 -14.44
N PRO A 237 -12.05 -13.85 -14.32
CA PRO A 237 -12.69 -14.58 -15.40
C PRO A 237 -14.12 -14.12 -15.71
N ASP A 238 -14.79 -13.45 -14.74
CA ASP A 238 -16.14 -12.93 -14.91
C ASP A 238 -16.18 -11.90 -16.06
N PRO A 239 -17.09 -12.08 -17.04
CA PRO A 239 -17.22 -11.18 -18.19
C PRO A 239 -17.42 -9.72 -17.81
N ALA A 240 -18.12 -9.42 -16.70
CA ALA A 240 -18.35 -8.05 -16.25
C ALA A 240 -17.05 -7.33 -15.84
N TRP A 241 -16.09 -8.04 -15.26
CA TRP A 241 -14.76 -7.51 -14.94
C TRP A 241 -13.85 -7.52 -16.15
N ARG A 242 -13.82 -8.63 -16.89
CA ARG A 242 -12.96 -8.80 -18.06
C ARG A 242 -13.23 -7.76 -19.15
N SER A 243 -14.49 -7.36 -19.37
CA SER A 243 -14.86 -6.32 -20.35
C SER A 243 -14.26 -4.95 -20.07
N ARG A 244 -13.80 -4.71 -18.83
CA ARG A 244 -13.16 -3.46 -18.42
C ARG A 244 -11.64 -3.49 -18.58
N VAL A 245 -11.03 -4.64 -18.87
CA VAL A 245 -9.59 -4.78 -19.09
C VAL A 245 -9.30 -4.63 -20.57
N ARG A 246 -8.33 -3.80 -20.94
CA ARG A 246 -7.97 -3.52 -22.32
C ARG A 246 -6.46 -3.62 -22.52
N LEU A 247 -6.06 -4.25 -23.60
CA LEU A 247 -4.72 -4.18 -24.11
C LEU A 247 -4.55 -2.89 -24.93
N TYR A 248 -3.54 -2.12 -24.64
CA TYR A 248 -3.17 -0.93 -25.42
C TYR A 248 -2.19 -1.33 -26.53
N GLU A 249 -2.54 -1.03 -27.77
CA GLU A 249 -1.76 -1.32 -28.98
C GLU A 249 -1.49 -0.04 -29.81
N GLY A 250 -1.57 1.14 -29.15
CA GLY A 250 -1.31 2.43 -29.80
C GLY A 250 0.17 2.65 -30.08
N THR A 251 0.47 3.58 -31.00
CA THR A 251 1.85 3.96 -31.38
C THR A 251 2.46 4.97 -30.43
N VAL A 252 1.63 5.77 -29.76
CA VAL A 252 2.07 6.72 -28.73
C VAL A 252 2.28 5.97 -27.42
N PRO A 253 3.35 6.20 -26.66
CA PRO A 253 3.53 5.58 -25.35
C PRO A 253 2.30 5.77 -24.45
N ILE A 254 1.88 4.71 -23.75
CA ILE A 254 0.61 4.70 -23.02
C ILE A 254 0.51 5.84 -21.98
N PHE A 255 1.61 6.20 -21.30
CA PHE A 255 1.62 7.27 -20.31
C PHE A 255 1.52 8.66 -20.94
N GLU A 256 2.00 8.85 -22.15
CA GLU A 256 1.79 10.07 -22.93
C GLU A 256 0.34 10.14 -23.40
N GLN A 257 -0.22 9.05 -23.91
CA GLN A 257 -1.62 8.97 -24.37
C GLN A 257 -2.63 9.38 -23.27
N TYR A 258 -2.31 9.09 -22.01
CA TYR A 258 -3.16 9.44 -20.88
C TYR A 258 -2.69 10.69 -20.12
N ALA A 259 -1.78 11.50 -20.68
CA ALA A 259 -1.19 12.72 -20.09
C ALA A 259 -0.58 12.48 -18.68
N ILE A 260 -0.11 11.25 -18.43
CA ILE A 260 0.50 10.88 -17.15
C ILE A 260 1.93 11.44 -17.08
N GLU A 261 2.72 11.35 -18.17
CA GLU A 261 4.11 11.87 -18.21
C GLU A 261 4.17 13.38 -17.89
N GLU A 262 3.24 14.15 -18.42
CA GLU A 262 3.12 15.58 -18.11
C GLU A 262 2.84 15.79 -16.62
N SER A 263 1.89 15.02 -16.06
CA SER A 263 1.56 15.07 -14.63
C SER A 263 2.76 14.70 -13.76
N LEU A 264 3.56 13.68 -14.13
CA LEU A 264 4.76 13.25 -13.41
C LEU A 264 5.87 14.32 -13.47
N THR A 265 6.03 14.99 -14.60
CA THR A 265 6.98 16.11 -14.74
C THR A 265 6.64 17.23 -13.77
N HIS A 266 5.36 17.57 -13.64
CA HIS A 266 4.90 18.59 -12.69
C HIS A 266 5.09 18.17 -11.22
N LEU A 267 5.06 16.87 -10.90
CA LEU A 267 5.32 16.39 -9.54
C LEU A 267 6.75 16.69 -9.05
N MET A 268 7.71 16.87 -9.95
CA MET A 268 9.08 17.22 -9.57
C MET A 268 9.25 18.73 -9.27
N SER A 269 8.25 19.54 -9.59
CA SER A 269 8.30 20.98 -9.33
C SER A 269 8.13 21.30 -7.85
N ARG A 270 8.96 22.23 -7.36
CA ARG A 270 8.80 22.81 -6.01
C ARG A 270 7.50 23.61 -5.88
N ILE A 271 7.03 24.23 -6.98
CA ILE A 271 5.84 25.05 -7.01
C ILE A 271 4.72 24.29 -7.71
N VAL A 272 3.57 24.20 -7.05
CA VAL A 272 2.36 23.54 -7.55
C VAL A 272 1.26 24.59 -7.74
N PRO A 273 0.82 24.87 -8.97
CA PRO A 273 -0.24 25.84 -9.21
C PRO A 273 -1.60 25.29 -8.73
N LEU A 274 -2.43 26.20 -8.20
CA LEU A 274 -3.82 25.93 -7.84
C LEU A 274 -4.78 26.42 -8.93
N PRO A 275 -5.95 25.80 -9.11
CA PRO A 275 -6.94 26.18 -10.13
C PRO A 275 -7.38 27.66 -10.03
N SER A 276 -7.48 28.20 -8.83
CA SER A 276 -7.81 29.61 -8.57
C SER A 276 -6.72 30.60 -8.99
N GLY A 277 -5.50 30.14 -9.30
CA GLY A 277 -4.33 30.98 -9.60
C GLY A 277 -3.39 31.20 -8.43
N GLY A 278 -3.70 30.65 -7.24
CA GLY A 278 -2.76 30.50 -6.14
C GLY A 278 -1.69 29.43 -6.43
N ASN A 279 -0.78 29.22 -5.50
CA ASN A 279 0.18 28.13 -5.60
C ASN A 279 0.59 27.59 -4.23
N LEU A 280 1.10 26.35 -4.23
CA LEU A 280 1.80 25.74 -3.10
C LEU A 280 3.29 25.77 -3.36
N VAL A 281 4.08 25.98 -2.32
CA VAL A 281 5.53 25.81 -2.34
C VAL A 281 5.87 24.67 -1.39
N ILE A 282 6.48 23.60 -1.91
CA ILE A 282 6.78 22.39 -1.14
C ILE A 282 8.29 22.26 -0.99
N ASP A 283 8.77 22.32 0.25
CA ASP A 283 10.17 22.22 0.61
C ASP A 283 10.45 21.05 1.54
N HIS A 284 11.46 20.27 1.22
CA HIS A 284 11.96 19.19 2.05
C HIS A 284 13.18 19.65 2.83
N THR A 285 13.16 19.39 4.15
CA THR A 285 14.33 19.54 5.02
C THR A 285 14.78 18.16 5.50
N GLU A 286 15.86 18.08 6.26
CA GLU A 286 16.34 16.82 6.84
C GLU A 286 15.32 16.12 7.74
N ALA A 287 14.47 16.88 8.46
CA ALA A 287 13.59 16.35 9.49
C ALA A 287 12.10 16.47 9.18
N LEU A 288 11.71 17.36 8.27
CA LEU A 288 10.29 17.65 7.99
C LEU A 288 10.08 18.22 6.58
N THR A 289 8.84 18.19 6.12
CA THR A 289 8.39 18.88 4.90
C THR A 289 7.60 20.13 5.30
N VAL A 290 7.88 21.25 4.66
CA VAL A 290 7.14 22.50 4.84
C VAL A 290 6.39 22.82 3.56
N ILE A 291 5.13 23.22 3.70
CA ILE A 291 4.27 23.62 2.59
C ILE A 291 3.71 25.01 2.87
N ASP A 292 4.01 25.94 2.00
CA ASP A 292 3.52 27.32 2.05
C ASP A 292 2.41 27.52 1.02
N VAL A 293 1.32 28.19 1.41
CA VAL A 293 0.14 28.46 0.58
C VAL A 293 0.09 29.93 0.19
N ASN A 294 0.16 30.21 -1.10
CA ASN A 294 0.17 31.56 -1.64
C ASN A 294 -1.07 31.86 -2.50
N SER A 295 -1.72 33.02 -2.30
CA SER A 295 -2.83 33.49 -3.15
C SER A 295 -2.39 33.97 -4.51
N SER A 296 -1.10 34.34 -4.67
CA SER A 296 -0.51 34.86 -5.90
C SER A 296 -1.34 36.01 -6.51
N LYS A 297 -1.83 35.84 -7.77
CA LYS A 297 -2.58 36.85 -8.52
C LYS A 297 -4.10 36.69 -8.39
N TYR A 298 -4.61 35.81 -7.54
CA TYR A 298 -6.05 35.64 -7.42
C TYR A 298 -6.70 36.82 -6.68
N THR A 299 -7.49 37.62 -7.41
CA THR A 299 -8.13 38.84 -6.91
C THR A 299 -9.59 38.64 -6.52
N GLY A 300 -10.14 37.45 -6.66
CA GLY A 300 -11.54 37.12 -6.37
C GLY A 300 -12.52 37.68 -7.43
N ASN A 301 -13.54 36.90 -7.79
CA ASN A 301 -14.60 37.37 -8.71
C ASN A 301 -15.71 38.09 -7.92
N GLY A 302 -15.43 39.30 -7.38
CA GLY A 302 -16.44 40.08 -6.65
C GLY A 302 -16.76 39.59 -5.22
N SER A 303 -16.01 38.61 -4.69
CA SER A 303 -16.10 38.12 -3.31
C SER A 303 -15.25 38.96 -2.35
N THR A 304 -15.54 38.90 -1.05
CA THR A 304 -14.69 39.56 -0.05
C THR A 304 -13.29 38.93 -0.03
N LEU A 305 -12.28 39.68 0.45
CA LEU A 305 -10.92 39.17 0.63
C LEU A 305 -10.92 37.87 1.46
N GLN A 306 -11.72 37.79 2.51
CA GLN A 306 -11.85 36.63 3.40
C GLN A 306 -12.46 35.39 2.70
N ASP A 307 -13.40 35.59 1.78
CA ASP A 307 -13.96 34.52 0.96
C ASP A 307 -12.94 33.98 -0.04
N THR A 308 -12.16 34.89 -0.62
CA THR A 308 -11.07 34.56 -1.53
C THR A 308 -10.00 33.71 -0.82
N ILE A 309 -9.54 34.13 0.37
CA ILE A 309 -8.56 33.39 1.17
C ILE A 309 -9.10 32.00 1.55
N PHE A 310 -10.34 31.93 2.00
CA PHE A 310 -10.98 30.66 2.35
C PHE A 310 -11.02 29.71 1.14
N HIS A 311 -11.37 30.20 -0.03
CA HIS A 311 -11.44 29.40 -1.24
C HIS A 311 -10.06 28.85 -1.65
N VAL A 312 -9.03 29.69 -1.62
CA VAL A 312 -7.64 29.28 -1.93
C VAL A 312 -7.16 28.23 -0.90
N ASN A 313 -7.39 28.45 0.39
CA ASN A 313 -6.99 27.49 1.43
C ASN A 313 -7.71 26.14 1.28
N LYS A 314 -8.99 26.15 0.88
CA LYS A 314 -9.76 24.92 0.63
C LYS A 314 -9.23 24.14 -0.57
N GLU A 315 -8.92 24.81 -1.68
CA GLU A 315 -8.25 24.20 -2.82
C GLU A 315 -6.87 23.65 -2.42
N ALA A 316 -6.10 24.44 -1.66
CA ALA A 316 -4.80 24.07 -1.15
C ALA A 316 -4.85 22.79 -0.33
N ALA A 317 -5.80 22.66 0.61
CA ALA A 317 -5.94 21.46 1.45
C ALA A 317 -6.15 20.18 0.62
N VAL A 318 -7.01 20.25 -0.41
CA VAL A 318 -7.28 19.11 -1.31
C VAL A 318 -6.03 18.79 -2.15
N GLU A 319 -5.37 19.82 -2.72
CA GLU A 319 -4.19 19.59 -3.54
C GLU A 319 -2.99 19.11 -2.72
N ILE A 320 -2.79 19.62 -1.49
CA ILE A 320 -1.76 19.13 -0.57
C ILE A 320 -1.94 17.64 -0.31
N ALA A 321 -3.16 17.20 0.02
CA ALA A 321 -3.43 15.78 0.25
C ALA A 321 -3.10 14.91 -0.98
N ARG A 322 -3.35 15.42 -2.19
CA ARG A 322 -2.98 14.78 -3.45
C ARG A 322 -1.46 14.73 -3.64
N GLN A 323 -0.76 15.84 -3.42
CA GLN A 323 0.69 15.96 -3.57
C GLN A 323 1.45 15.07 -2.58
N LEU A 324 1.02 15.03 -1.32
CA LEU A 324 1.62 14.17 -0.30
C LEU A 324 1.58 12.69 -0.71
N ARG A 325 0.46 12.25 -1.29
CA ARG A 325 0.31 10.87 -1.78
C ARG A 325 1.18 10.61 -3.01
N LEU A 326 1.12 11.49 -4.01
CA LEU A 326 1.82 11.29 -5.28
C LEU A 326 3.34 11.36 -5.13
N ARG A 327 3.84 12.18 -4.20
CA ARG A 327 5.28 12.33 -3.89
C ARG A 327 5.77 11.35 -2.82
N ASP A 328 4.88 10.50 -2.28
CA ASP A 328 5.17 9.59 -1.16
C ASP A 328 5.80 10.32 0.05
N ILE A 329 5.28 11.51 0.36
CA ILE A 329 5.77 12.32 1.47
C ILE A 329 5.20 11.79 2.78
N GLY A 330 6.10 11.36 3.68
CA GLY A 330 5.78 10.94 5.03
C GLY A 330 6.56 11.73 6.09
N GLY A 331 6.33 11.39 7.36
CA GLY A 331 6.99 12.04 8.49
C GLY A 331 6.24 13.27 8.99
N ILE A 332 6.99 14.28 9.46
CA ILE A 332 6.42 15.54 9.97
C ILE A 332 6.19 16.48 8.80
N ILE A 333 4.96 17.00 8.68
CA ILE A 333 4.56 17.93 7.63
C ILE A 333 3.96 19.17 8.31
N ILE A 334 4.50 20.33 7.98
CA ILE A 334 4.00 21.63 8.45
C ILE A 334 3.40 22.35 7.25
N ILE A 335 2.17 22.83 7.40
CA ILE A 335 1.45 23.57 6.36
C ILE A 335 1.15 24.97 6.89
N ASP A 336 1.63 25.97 6.15
CA ASP A 336 1.36 27.38 6.43
C ASP A 336 0.24 27.85 5.50
N PHE A 337 -1.00 27.87 6.04
CA PHE A 337 -2.17 28.37 5.34
C PHE A 337 -2.24 29.91 5.42
N ILE A 338 -2.84 30.54 4.42
CA ILE A 338 -3.09 31.98 4.44
C ILE A 338 -4.01 32.32 5.62
N ASP A 339 -3.63 33.35 6.40
CA ASP A 339 -4.33 33.77 7.60
C ASP A 339 -5.84 34.02 7.40
N MET A 340 -6.65 33.36 8.23
CA MET A 340 -8.11 33.52 8.26
C MET A 340 -8.58 34.08 9.59
N VAL A 341 -9.43 35.10 9.54
CA VAL A 341 -9.97 35.74 10.75
C VAL A 341 -11.10 34.92 11.39
N GLN A 342 -11.92 34.25 10.58
CA GLN A 342 -13.12 33.55 11.06
C GLN A 342 -12.79 32.13 11.57
N PRO A 343 -13.02 31.81 12.88
CA PRO A 343 -12.71 30.48 13.43
C PRO A 343 -13.48 29.34 12.74
N THR A 344 -14.76 29.57 12.39
CA THR A 344 -15.60 28.57 11.71
C THR A 344 -15.04 28.12 10.36
N LYS A 345 -14.44 29.06 9.61
CA LYS A 345 -13.77 28.76 8.32
C LYS A 345 -12.47 27.99 8.51
N ARG A 346 -11.73 28.25 9.62
CA ARG A 346 -10.54 27.43 9.98
C ARG A 346 -10.93 25.99 10.27
N ASP A 347 -11.99 25.78 11.04
CA ASP A 347 -12.48 24.45 11.36
C ASP A 347 -12.93 23.68 10.11
N GLU A 348 -13.55 24.36 9.14
CA GLU A 348 -13.94 23.75 7.87
C GLU A 348 -12.72 23.27 7.04
N ILE A 349 -11.62 24.07 7.02
CA ILE A 349 -10.38 23.64 6.36
C ILE A 349 -9.78 22.41 7.04
N LEU A 350 -9.79 22.36 8.38
CA LEU A 350 -9.29 21.20 9.14
C LEU A 350 -10.09 19.91 8.89
N GLN A 351 -11.36 20.02 8.48
CA GLN A 351 -12.23 18.89 8.17
C GLN A 351 -12.21 18.49 6.69
N SER A 352 -11.64 19.34 5.76
CA SER A 352 -11.57 19.07 4.32
C SER A 352 -10.40 18.15 3.97
#